data_5f2d4f6ce684470a982d2108d3a87bb0
#
_entry.id   5f2d4f6ce684470a982d2108d3a87bb0
#
_cell.length_a   1.000
_cell.length_b   1.000
_cell.length_c   1.000
_cell.angle_alpha   90.00
_cell.angle_beta   90.00
_cell.angle_gamma   90.00
#
_symmetry.space_group_name_H-M   'P 1'
#
loop_
_entity.id
_entity.type
_entity.pdbx_description
1 polymer ?
#
loop_
_entity_poly.entity_id
_entity_poly.type
_entity_poly.pdbx_seq_one_letter_code
_entity_poly.pdbx_strand_id
1 'polypeptide(L)'
;MSEEVKQLPNDKGGIYLYVIENCVIPNSGSYIMYVGRARCTQNENLRNRAKSHFKQYVRHEENERLERLFDKWKPYIYLLYLPIDGNDEIDLVEDELIIALTPPCNKEYPSPKIRKKLSAFNYS
;
A
#
# COMPACT_ATOMS: atom_id res chain seq x y z
N MET A 1 9.76 10.92 -5.15
CA MET A 1 9.55 9.47 -5.04
C MET A 1 10.83 8.65 -5.11
N SER A 2 11.77 8.95 -6.01
CA SER A 2 13.00 8.14 -6.12
C SER A 2 13.90 8.20 -4.89
N GLU A 3 14.01 9.34 -4.22
CA GLU A 3 14.80 9.46 -2.99
C GLU A 3 14.13 8.78 -1.80
N GLU A 4 12.81 8.85 -1.71
CA GLU A 4 12.05 8.16 -0.69
C GLU A 4 12.20 6.64 -0.82
N VAL A 5 12.21 6.14 -2.05
CA VAL A 5 12.41 4.72 -2.33
C VAL A 5 13.80 4.25 -1.88
N LYS A 6 14.82 5.09 -2.03
CA LYS A 6 16.18 4.76 -1.59
C LYS A 6 16.32 4.65 -0.08
N GLN A 7 15.43 5.29 0.68
CA GLN A 7 15.41 5.22 2.13
C GLN A 7 14.75 3.94 2.65
N LEU A 8 14.04 3.21 1.81
CA LEU A 8 13.40 1.96 2.20
C LEU A 8 14.45 0.87 2.45
N PRO A 9 14.21 -0.02 3.44
CA PRO A 9 15.11 -1.14 3.68
C PRO A 9 15.22 -2.05 2.46
N ASN A 10 16.44 -2.49 2.17
CA ASN A 10 16.70 -3.47 1.11
C ASN A 10 16.90 -4.90 1.66
N ASP A 11 16.80 -5.06 2.98
CA ASP A 11 17.02 -6.33 3.69
C ASP A 11 15.78 -6.75 4.50
N LYS A 12 14.66 -6.06 4.35
CA LYS A 12 13.42 -6.33 5.08
C LYS A 12 12.21 -6.27 4.17
N GLY A 13 11.24 -7.12 4.49
CA GLY A 13 9.89 -7.01 3.97
C GLY A 13 9.02 -6.17 4.90
N GLY A 14 7.77 -6.03 4.57
CA GLY A 14 6.83 -5.29 5.37
C GLY A 14 5.63 -4.78 4.57
N ILE A 15 4.98 -3.79 5.12
CA ILE A 15 3.82 -3.15 4.52
C ILE A 15 4.23 -1.76 4.04
N TYR A 16 3.73 -1.36 2.88
CA TYR A 16 3.85 0.01 2.41
C TYR A 16 2.47 0.57 2.08
N LEU A 17 2.34 1.89 2.24
CA LEU A 17 1.08 2.60 2.11
C LEU A 17 1.28 3.82 1.22
N TYR A 18 0.38 4.04 0.27
CA TYR A 18 0.30 5.32 -0.42
C TYR A 18 -0.79 6.15 0.23
N VAL A 19 -0.40 7.32 0.71
CA VAL A 19 -1.24 8.19 1.51
C VAL A 19 -1.32 9.56 0.85
N ILE A 20 -2.51 10.12 0.75
CA ILE A 20 -2.71 11.51 0.34
C ILE A 20 -2.84 12.37 1.58
N GLU A 21 -2.00 13.39 1.69
CA GLU A 21 -2.15 14.38 2.74
C GLU A 21 -3.03 15.53 2.26
N ASN A 22 -3.99 15.92 3.08
CA ASN A 22 -4.86 17.05 2.75
C ASN A 22 -4.14 18.37 3.05
N CYS A 23 -3.70 19.05 2.01
CA CYS A 23 -3.01 20.33 2.12
C CYS A 23 -3.97 21.53 2.11
N VAL A 24 -5.24 21.31 1.79
CA VAL A 24 -6.25 22.38 1.66
C VAL A 24 -6.78 22.78 3.03
N ILE A 25 -7.04 21.79 3.87
CA ILE A 25 -7.54 22.03 5.24
C ILE A 25 -6.52 21.48 6.24
N PRO A 26 -5.75 22.34 6.92
CA PRO A 26 -4.76 21.88 7.89
C PRO A 26 -5.39 21.02 8.97
N ASN A 27 -4.70 19.95 9.36
CA ASN A 27 -5.10 19.01 10.40
C ASN A 27 -6.38 18.22 10.12
N SER A 28 -6.83 18.17 8.86
CA SER A 28 -8.01 17.38 8.49
C SER A 28 -7.72 15.89 8.27
N GLY A 29 -6.45 15.49 8.43
CA GLY A 29 -6.04 14.09 8.35
C GLY A 29 -5.47 13.67 7.00
N SER A 30 -5.09 12.43 6.95
CA SER A 30 -4.53 11.80 5.76
C SER A 30 -5.44 10.67 5.31
N TYR A 31 -5.45 10.39 4.00
CA TYR A 31 -6.25 9.31 3.42
C TYR A 31 -5.34 8.22 2.90
N ILE A 32 -5.52 7.01 3.40
CA ILE A 32 -4.78 5.85 2.92
C ILE A 32 -5.47 5.33 1.67
N MET A 33 -4.79 5.45 0.54
CA MET A 33 -5.36 5.12 -0.77
C MET A 33 -5.01 3.71 -1.23
N TYR A 34 -3.91 3.16 -0.74
CA TYR A 34 -3.44 1.84 -1.15
C TYR A 34 -2.58 1.21 -0.06
N VAL A 35 -2.81 -0.08 0.16
CA VAL A 35 -2.00 -0.92 1.06
C VAL A 35 -1.37 -2.02 0.22
N GLY A 36 -0.06 -2.15 0.31
CA GLY A 36 0.67 -3.21 -0.37
C GLY A 36 1.64 -3.91 0.56
N ARG A 37 2.17 -5.03 0.10
CA ARG A 37 3.16 -5.80 0.85
C ARG A 37 4.40 -6.05 0.03
N ALA A 38 5.52 -6.20 0.72
CA ALA A 38 6.75 -6.73 0.17
C ALA A 38 7.25 -7.84 1.09
N ARG A 39 7.32 -9.05 0.60
CA ARG A 39 7.89 -10.16 1.36
C ARG A 39 9.41 -10.04 1.35
N CYS A 40 10.05 -10.58 2.36
CA CYS A 40 11.51 -10.66 2.39
C CYS A 40 11.94 -12.01 1.82
N THR A 41 12.38 -11.98 0.57
CA THR A 41 12.92 -13.15 -0.13
C THR A 41 14.28 -12.79 -0.72
N GLN A 42 14.88 -13.72 -1.45
CA GLN A 42 16.15 -13.48 -2.12
C GLN A 42 16.08 -12.30 -3.09
N ASN A 43 14.93 -12.11 -3.74
CA ASN A 43 14.74 -11.10 -4.80
C ASN A 43 13.73 -10.01 -4.45
N GLU A 44 13.04 -10.10 -3.32
CA GLU A 44 11.99 -9.16 -2.94
C GLU A 44 12.26 -8.57 -1.56
N ASN A 45 12.08 -7.28 -1.44
CA ASN A 45 12.13 -6.51 -0.20
C ASN A 45 11.36 -5.20 -0.40
N LEU A 46 11.25 -4.40 0.65
CA LEU A 46 10.50 -3.13 0.57
C LEU A 46 11.02 -2.21 -0.53
N ARG A 47 12.33 -2.05 -0.63
CA ARG A 47 12.92 -1.16 -1.64
C ARG A 47 12.67 -1.67 -3.05
N ASN A 48 12.89 -2.95 -3.30
CA ASN A 48 12.71 -3.53 -4.63
C ASN A 48 11.24 -3.50 -5.07
N ARG A 49 10.32 -3.73 -4.12
CA ARG A 49 8.89 -3.67 -4.43
C ARG A 49 8.47 -2.25 -4.82
N ALA A 50 8.94 -1.24 -4.10
CA ALA A 50 8.66 0.15 -4.43
C ALA A 50 9.22 0.55 -5.79
N LYS A 51 10.44 0.10 -6.12
CA LYS A 51 11.04 0.31 -7.45
C LYS A 51 10.22 -0.35 -8.55
N SER A 52 9.70 -1.55 -8.29
CA SER A 52 8.86 -2.26 -9.24
C SER A 52 7.57 -1.49 -9.55
N HIS A 53 6.91 -0.96 -8.53
CA HIS A 53 5.71 -0.11 -8.73
C HIS A 53 6.02 1.12 -9.56
N PHE A 54 7.13 1.78 -9.29
CA PHE A 54 7.54 2.95 -10.06
C PHE A 54 7.77 2.61 -11.54
N LYS A 55 8.45 1.50 -11.82
CA LYS A 55 8.67 1.04 -13.20
C LYS A 55 7.34 0.71 -13.89
N GLN A 56 6.42 0.05 -13.20
CA GLN A 56 5.11 -0.26 -13.75
C GLN A 56 4.32 0.99 -14.09
N TYR A 57 4.39 2.00 -13.24
CA TYR A 57 3.74 3.28 -13.50
C TYR A 57 4.30 3.96 -14.76
N VAL A 58 5.62 4.04 -14.89
CA VAL A 58 6.28 4.66 -16.04
C VAL A 58 5.93 3.95 -17.35
N ARG A 59 5.73 2.62 -17.29
CA ARG A 59 5.38 1.79 -18.45
C ARG A 59 3.87 1.67 -18.69
N HIS A 60 3.04 2.31 -17.87
CA HIS A 60 1.59 2.17 -17.88
C HIS A 60 1.11 0.71 -17.65
N GLU A 61 1.89 -0.05 -16.88
CA GLU A 61 1.59 -1.44 -16.52
C GLU A 61 0.92 -1.58 -15.16
N GLU A 62 0.82 -0.48 -14.40
CA GLU A 62 0.21 -0.47 -13.08
C GLU A 62 -1.31 -0.63 -13.19
N ASN A 63 -1.97 -1.04 -12.10
CA ASN A 63 -3.43 -1.09 -12.12
C ASN A 63 -4.00 0.32 -12.32
N GLU A 64 -5.16 0.40 -12.98
CA GLU A 64 -5.76 1.67 -13.35
C GLU A 64 -6.00 2.61 -12.17
N ARG A 65 -6.38 2.07 -11.02
CA ARG A 65 -6.66 2.88 -9.84
C ARG A 65 -5.41 3.53 -9.29
N LEU A 66 -4.29 2.79 -9.25
CA LEU A 66 -3.01 3.36 -8.84
C LEU A 66 -2.48 4.35 -9.88
N GLU A 67 -2.63 4.06 -11.15
CA GLU A 67 -2.21 4.97 -12.21
C GLU A 67 -2.95 6.31 -12.11
N ARG A 68 -4.26 6.28 -11.92
CA ARG A 68 -5.06 7.50 -11.70
C ARG A 68 -4.66 8.23 -10.44
N LEU A 69 -4.34 7.50 -9.37
CA LEU A 69 -3.87 8.10 -8.13
C LEU A 69 -2.58 8.89 -8.37
N PHE A 70 -1.58 8.28 -9.01
CA PHE A 70 -0.32 8.94 -9.30
C PHE A 70 -0.49 10.12 -10.26
N ASP A 71 -1.27 9.97 -11.32
CA ASP A 71 -1.49 11.04 -12.29
C ASP A 71 -2.15 12.26 -11.67
N LYS A 72 -3.14 12.04 -10.81
CA LYS A 72 -3.95 13.13 -10.26
C LYS A 72 -3.36 13.74 -9.00
N TRP A 73 -2.74 12.93 -8.14
CA TRP A 73 -2.37 13.33 -6.79
C TRP A 73 -0.88 13.27 -6.50
N LYS A 74 -0.06 13.09 -7.52
CA LYS A 74 1.39 12.91 -7.37
C LYS A 74 2.07 13.87 -6.39
N PRO A 75 1.80 15.20 -6.42
CA PRO A 75 2.46 16.13 -5.49
C PRO A 75 2.06 15.94 -4.03
N TYR A 76 0.98 15.23 -3.77
CA TYR A 76 0.41 15.06 -2.42
C TYR A 76 0.51 13.64 -1.89
N ILE A 77 1.15 12.75 -2.62
CA ILE A 77 1.28 11.35 -2.23
C ILE A 77 2.53 11.15 -1.38
N TYR A 78 2.34 10.46 -0.26
CA TYR A 78 3.43 10.03 0.61
C TYR A 78 3.49 8.52 0.62
N LEU A 79 4.70 8.00 0.64
CA LEU A 79 4.96 6.57 0.81
C LEU A 79 5.35 6.33 2.26
N LEU A 80 4.50 5.63 2.99
CA LEU A 80 4.80 5.16 4.33
C LEU A 80 5.12 3.68 4.29
N TYR A 81 5.96 3.22 5.19
CA TYR A 81 6.31 1.81 5.26
C TYR A 81 6.47 1.33 6.70
N LEU A 82 6.19 0.06 6.90
CA LEU A 82 6.32 -0.61 8.20
C LEU A 82 7.09 -1.90 7.98
N PRO A 83 8.37 -1.98 8.38
CA PRO A 83 9.12 -3.22 8.29
C PRO A 83 8.53 -4.25 9.26
N ILE A 84 8.37 -5.49 8.80
CA ILE A 84 7.83 -6.59 9.59
C ILE A 84 8.71 -7.81 9.37
N ASP A 85 9.09 -8.47 10.46
CA ASP A 85 9.82 -9.73 10.40
C ASP A 85 8.83 -10.88 10.21
N GLY A 86 9.12 -11.77 9.26
CA GLY A 86 8.29 -12.92 8.97
C GLY A 86 7.25 -12.66 7.89
N ASN A 87 7.32 -13.46 6.82
CA ASN A 87 6.43 -13.30 5.66
C ASN A 87 4.97 -13.62 6.00
N ASP A 88 4.73 -14.58 6.89
CA ASP A 88 3.37 -14.92 7.32
C ASP A 88 2.72 -13.74 8.07
N GLU A 89 3.49 -13.06 8.92
CA GLU A 89 3.03 -11.88 9.64
C GLU A 89 2.74 -10.73 8.68
N ILE A 90 3.58 -10.55 7.67
CA ILE A 90 3.37 -9.53 6.63
C ILE A 90 2.04 -9.77 5.91
N ASP A 91 1.77 -11.01 5.51
CA ASP A 91 0.52 -11.35 4.82
C ASP A 91 -0.69 -11.09 5.71
N LEU A 92 -0.61 -11.44 6.98
CA LEU A 92 -1.69 -11.24 7.94
C LEU A 92 -1.97 -9.74 8.17
N VAL A 93 -0.93 -8.95 8.38
CA VAL A 93 -1.07 -7.52 8.62
C VAL A 93 -1.64 -6.81 7.38
N GLU A 94 -1.19 -7.19 6.18
CA GLU A 94 -1.75 -6.63 4.95
C GLU A 94 -3.26 -6.88 4.86
N ASP A 95 -3.67 -8.13 5.06
CA ASP A 95 -5.08 -8.50 5.00
C ASP A 95 -5.91 -7.73 6.03
N GLU A 96 -5.43 -7.63 7.25
CA GLU A 96 -6.12 -6.88 8.31
C GLU A 96 -6.24 -5.41 7.99
N LEU A 97 -5.20 -4.79 7.43
CA LEU A 97 -5.23 -3.38 7.05
C LEU A 97 -6.18 -3.12 5.89
N ILE A 98 -6.19 -3.98 4.88
CA ILE A 98 -7.11 -3.84 3.75
C ILE A 98 -8.56 -3.93 4.22
N ILE A 99 -8.86 -4.87 5.12
CA ILE A 99 -10.20 -5.02 5.70
C ILE A 99 -10.60 -3.79 6.52
N ALA A 100 -9.69 -3.33 7.39
CA ALA A 100 -9.98 -2.23 8.29
C ALA A 100 -10.12 -0.89 7.56
N LEU A 101 -9.30 -0.65 6.54
CA LEU A 101 -9.18 0.64 5.88
C LEU A 101 -9.94 0.72 4.56
N THR A 102 -10.24 -0.43 3.94
CA THR A 102 -10.88 -0.52 2.62
C THR A 102 -10.30 0.50 1.63
N PRO A 103 -8.98 0.44 1.34
CA PRO A 103 -8.33 1.48 0.54
C PRO A 103 -8.91 1.52 -0.89
N PRO A 104 -9.22 2.71 -1.42
CA PRO A 104 -9.94 2.78 -2.71
C PRO A 104 -9.13 2.29 -3.91
N CYS A 105 -7.80 2.28 -3.83
CA CYS A 105 -6.97 1.86 -4.95
C CYS A 105 -6.57 0.38 -4.94
N ASN A 106 -6.95 -0.36 -3.92
CA ASN A 106 -6.74 -1.80 -3.90
C ASN A 106 -7.77 -2.48 -4.79
N LYS A 107 -7.30 -3.35 -5.69
CA LYS A 107 -8.17 -4.11 -6.59
C LYS A 107 -8.75 -5.35 -5.94
N GLU A 108 -7.93 -6.02 -5.15
CA GLU A 108 -8.27 -7.31 -4.57
C GLU A 108 -8.45 -7.19 -3.08
N TYR A 109 -9.52 -7.77 -2.59
CA TYR A 109 -9.77 -7.90 -1.18
C TYR A 109 -9.34 -9.29 -0.70
N PRO A 110 -9.03 -9.43 0.60
CA PRO A 110 -8.64 -10.72 1.15
C PRO A 110 -9.68 -11.81 0.94
N SER A 111 -9.33 -13.04 1.30
CA SER A 111 -10.11 -14.25 1.01
C SER A 111 -11.61 -14.12 1.35
N PRO A 112 -12.46 -14.95 0.73
CA PRO A 112 -13.91 -14.91 1.02
C PRO A 112 -14.25 -15.05 2.51
N LYS A 113 -13.45 -15.80 3.25
CA LYS A 113 -13.63 -15.98 4.70
C LYS A 113 -13.51 -14.65 5.46
N ILE A 114 -12.54 -13.83 5.06
CA ILE A 114 -12.30 -12.52 5.66
C ILE A 114 -13.37 -11.53 5.21
N ARG A 115 -13.79 -11.60 3.94
CA ARG A 115 -14.91 -10.79 3.43
C ARG A 115 -16.19 -11.03 4.20
N LYS A 116 -16.49 -12.28 4.55
CA LYS A 116 -17.66 -12.62 5.37
C LYS A 116 -17.61 -11.98 6.75
N LYS A 117 -16.43 -12.00 7.39
CA LYS A 117 -16.24 -11.34 8.68
C LYS A 117 -16.46 -9.83 8.58
N LEU A 118 -15.95 -9.22 7.52
CA LEU A 118 -16.13 -7.80 7.27
C LEU A 118 -17.60 -7.46 7.03
N SER A 119 -18.30 -8.27 6.25
CA SER A 119 -19.76 -8.09 6.01
C SER A 119 -20.55 -8.16 7.30
N ALA A 120 -20.21 -9.07 8.20
CA ALA A 120 -20.87 -9.17 9.51
C ALA A 120 -20.67 -7.89 10.33
N PHE A 121 -19.51 -7.28 10.26
CA PHE A 121 -19.25 -6.00 10.92
C PHE A 121 -20.06 -4.84 10.33
N ASN A 122 -20.21 -4.83 9.02
CA ASN A 122 -20.94 -3.76 8.34
C ASN A 122 -22.44 -3.77 8.60
N TYR A 123 -23.00 -4.90 9.04
CA TYR A 123 -24.41 -5.04 9.36
C TYR A 123 -24.72 -4.87 10.85
N SER A 124 -23.73 -4.68 11.66
CA SER A 124 -23.91 -4.41 13.08
C SER A 124 -23.87 -2.91 13.35
#